data_3f54b6db4c83032eb8b9e546128c807b
#
_entry.id   3f54b6db4c83032eb8b9e546128c807b
#
_cell.length_a   1.000
_cell.length_b   1.000
_cell.length_c   1.000
_cell.angle_alpha   90.00
_cell.angle_beta   90.00
_cell.angle_gamma   90.00
#
_symmetry.space_group_name_H-M   'P 1'
#
loop_
_entity.id
_entity.type
_entity.pdbx_description
1 polymer ?
#
loop_
_entity_poly.entity_id
_entity_poly.type
_entity_poly.pdbx_seq_one_letter_code
_entity_poly.pdbx_strand_id
1 'polypeptide(L)'
;MPVMTVGERFPEFDLVALKGGNLKSVDAASPEDYFEQVSLEKYSGKWKVIFFYPKDFTFVCPTEIAAFGKLNEEFEDRDTQVLGGSTDNEYSHFNWRATHEDLLDVPYPMFADVRHDLIRALGVENAA
;
A
#
# COMPACT_ATOMS: atom_id res chain seq x y z
N MET A 1 -2.00 -20.25 -13.13
CA MET A 1 -0.84 -19.57 -12.57
C MET A 1 -0.56 -20.13 -11.19
N PRO A 2 0.66 -20.57 -10.90
CA PRO A 2 0.95 -21.11 -9.58
C PRO A 2 0.91 -20.01 -8.52
N VAL A 3 0.36 -20.36 -7.36
CA VAL A 3 0.37 -19.48 -6.22
C VAL A 3 1.76 -19.52 -5.58
N MET A 4 2.30 -18.35 -5.24
CA MET A 4 3.57 -18.26 -4.55
C MET A 4 3.46 -18.90 -3.16
N THR A 5 4.48 -19.64 -2.77
CA THR A 5 4.49 -20.33 -1.47
C THR A 5 5.54 -19.77 -0.54
N VAL A 6 5.40 -20.12 0.74
CA VAL A 6 6.36 -19.72 1.77
C VAL A 6 7.76 -20.22 1.39
N GLY A 7 8.76 -19.36 1.55
CA GLY A 7 10.14 -19.67 1.22
C GLY A 7 10.57 -19.23 -0.17
N GLU A 8 9.63 -18.86 -1.02
CA GLU A 8 9.96 -18.33 -2.34
C GLU A 8 10.33 -16.85 -2.24
N ARG A 9 11.17 -16.40 -3.17
CA ARG A 9 11.57 -15.01 -3.24
C ARG A 9 10.39 -14.15 -3.73
N PHE A 10 10.08 -13.07 -3.01
CA PHE A 10 9.05 -12.12 -3.41
C PHE A 10 9.42 -11.49 -4.75
N PRO A 11 8.48 -11.38 -5.71
CA PRO A 11 8.76 -10.78 -7.02
C PRO A 11 9.11 -9.31 -6.89
N GLU A 12 9.98 -8.83 -7.77
CA GLU A 12 10.31 -7.42 -7.83
C GLU A 12 9.11 -6.61 -8.31
N PHE A 13 8.96 -5.42 -7.77
CA PHE A 13 7.91 -4.51 -8.19
C PHE A 13 8.40 -3.07 -8.14
N ASP A 14 7.77 -2.23 -8.94
CA ASP A 14 8.02 -0.80 -8.97
C ASP A 14 6.67 -0.14 -9.27
N LEU A 15 6.00 0.35 -8.23
CA LEU A 15 4.62 0.83 -8.32
C LEU A 15 4.52 2.24 -7.77
N VAL A 16 3.61 3.03 -8.36
CA VAL A 16 3.24 4.31 -7.76
C VAL A 16 2.40 4.06 -6.51
N ALA A 17 2.59 4.88 -5.50
CA ALA A 17 1.87 4.77 -4.24
C ALA A 17 1.48 6.15 -3.73
N LEU A 18 0.39 6.19 -2.98
CA LEU A 18 0.04 7.37 -2.19
C LEU A 18 0.94 7.38 -0.95
N LYS A 19 1.57 8.51 -0.68
CA LYS A 19 2.47 8.64 0.48
C LYS A 19 1.75 8.39 1.79
N GLY A 20 2.46 7.81 2.75
CA GLY A 20 1.97 7.69 4.12
C GLY A 20 2.02 9.02 4.85
N GLY A 21 1.27 9.10 5.94
CA GLY A 21 1.20 10.29 6.77
C GLY A 21 -0.06 11.12 6.50
N ASN A 22 -0.26 12.16 7.30
CA ASN A 22 -1.43 13.02 7.17
C ASN A 22 -1.39 13.79 5.86
N LEU A 23 -2.40 13.59 5.01
CA LEU A 23 -2.46 14.21 3.69
C LEU A 23 -2.54 15.73 3.76
N LYS A 24 -3.09 16.29 4.83
CA LYS A 24 -3.17 17.75 5.01
C LYS A 24 -1.81 18.37 5.35
N SER A 25 -0.85 17.56 5.76
CA SER A 25 0.51 18.00 6.10
C SER A 25 1.45 18.00 4.90
N VAL A 26 1.02 17.50 3.75
CA VAL A 26 1.84 17.49 2.54
C VAL A 26 1.85 18.89 1.95
N ASP A 27 3.06 19.45 1.77
CA ASP A 27 3.23 20.73 1.09
C ASP A 27 3.23 20.49 -0.41
N ALA A 28 2.02 20.41 -0.96
CA ALA A 28 1.82 20.03 -2.35
C ALA A 28 1.64 21.24 -3.26
N ALA A 29 2.57 21.41 -4.20
CA ALA A 29 2.45 22.40 -5.27
C ALA A 29 1.67 21.81 -6.46
N SER A 30 1.63 20.47 -6.58
CA SER A 30 0.91 19.76 -7.64
C SER A 30 0.39 18.43 -7.10
N PRO A 31 -0.58 17.79 -7.80
CA PRO A 31 -1.12 16.50 -7.35
C PRO A 31 -0.04 15.42 -7.20
N GLU A 32 0.99 15.45 -8.01
CA GLU A 32 2.07 14.46 -7.97
C GLU A 32 2.82 14.44 -6.65
N ASP A 33 2.79 15.53 -5.90
CA ASP A 33 3.49 15.63 -4.62
C ASP A 33 2.92 14.71 -3.53
N TYR A 34 1.71 14.18 -3.75
CA TYR A 34 1.11 13.20 -2.84
C TYR A 34 1.56 11.76 -3.11
N PHE A 35 2.28 11.54 -4.21
CA PHE A 35 2.63 10.19 -4.65
C PHE A 35 4.13 9.96 -4.60
N GLU A 36 4.51 8.69 -4.51
CA GLU A 36 5.91 8.27 -4.56
C GLU A 36 6.00 6.91 -5.24
N GLN A 37 7.20 6.57 -5.69
CA GLN A 37 7.47 5.26 -6.25
C GLN A 37 7.91 4.33 -5.13
N VAL A 38 7.34 3.13 -5.08
CA VAL A 38 7.72 2.10 -4.10
C VAL A 38 8.22 0.85 -4.82
N SER A 39 9.23 0.21 -4.25
CA SER A 39 9.85 -0.98 -4.83
C SER A 39 10.53 -1.80 -3.75
N LEU A 40 10.91 -3.03 -4.07
CA LEU A 40 11.72 -3.84 -3.15
C LEU A 40 13.06 -3.18 -2.85
N GLU A 41 13.69 -2.62 -3.88
CA GLU A 41 14.99 -1.98 -3.75
C GLU A 41 14.96 -0.81 -2.77
N LYS A 42 13.90 -0.01 -2.82
CA LYS A 42 13.74 1.15 -1.93
C LYS A 42 13.82 0.76 -0.46
N TYR A 43 13.35 -0.43 -0.12
CA TYR A 43 13.31 -0.92 1.26
C TYR A 43 14.30 -2.04 1.51
N SER A 44 15.38 -2.10 0.76
CA SER A 44 16.45 -3.07 0.96
C SER A 44 16.98 -3.01 2.40
N GLY A 45 17.23 -4.18 2.98
CA GLY A 45 17.73 -4.28 4.35
C GLY A 45 16.65 -4.22 5.42
N LYS A 46 15.38 -4.05 5.03
CA LYS A 46 14.24 -4.05 5.96
C LYS A 46 13.33 -5.24 5.73
N TRP A 47 12.69 -5.68 6.79
CA TRP A 47 11.55 -6.58 6.67
C TRP A 47 10.38 -5.83 6.03
N LYS A 48 9.53 -6.54 5.32
CA LYS A 48 8.37 -5.92 4.65
C LYS A 48 7.12 -6.69 4.97
N VAL A 49 6.07 -5.96 5.36
CA VAL A 49 4.71 -6.49 5.47
C VAL A 49 3.91 -5.88 4.35
N ILE A 50 3.52 -6.69 3.39
CA ILE A 50 2.78 -6.23 2.21
C ILE A 50 1.42 -6.91 2.23
N PHE A 51 0.36 -6.10 2.31
CA PHE A 51 -0.99 -6.63 2.33
C PHE A 51 -1.83 -6.05 1.19
N PHE A 52 -2.84 -6.79 0.79
CA PHE A 52 -3.76 -6.39 -0.26
C PHE A 52 -5.19 -6.32 0.29
N TYR A 53 -5.98 -5.41 -0.28
CA TYR A 53 -7.41 -5.36 -0.03
C TYR A 53 -8.14 -5.27 -1.38
N PRO A 54 -9.46 -5.63 -1.44
CA PRO A 54 -10.14 -5.76 -2.74
C PRO A 54 -10.26 -4.47 -3.52
N LYS A 55 -10.68 -3.38 -2.85
CA LYS A 55 -10.80 -2.07 -3.50
C LYS A 55 -11.10 -0.97 -2.50
N ASP A 56 -10.85 0.26 -2.93
CA ASP A 56 -11.16 1.46 -2.17
C ASP A 56 -12.67 1.64 -1.97
N PHE A 57 -13.05 2.49 -1.05
CA PHE A 57 -14.45 2.86 -0.77
C PHE A 57 -15.34 1.69 -0.33
N THR A 58 -14.78 0.75 0.44
CA THR A 58 -15.54 -0.35 1.05
C THR A 58 -15.68 -0.14 2.54
N PHE A 59 -16.63 -0.85 3.17
CA PHE A 59 -16.92 -0.66 4.59
C PHE A 59 -15.99 -1.46 5.53
N VAL A 60 -15.48 -2.58 5.08
CA VAL A 60 -14.68 -3.50 5.92
C VAL A 60 -13.19 -3.16 5.88
N CYS A 61 -12.67 -2.87 4.69
CA CYS A 61 -11.25 -2.62 4.50
C CYS A 61 -10.69 -1.46 5.31
N PRO A 62 -11.42 -0.33 5.55
CA PRO A 62 -10.86 0.78 6.34
C PRO A 62 -10.43 0.38 7.74
N THR A 63 -11.15 -0.53 8.40
CA THR A 63 -10.78 -0.94 9.76
C THR A 63 -9.45 -1.68 9.80
N GLU A 64 -9.20 -2.54 8.83
CA GLU A 64 -7.93 -3.28 8.72
C GLU A 64 -6.77 -2.34 8.39
N ILE A 65 -6.99 -1.44 7.44
CA ILE A 65 -5.97 -0.46 7.03
C ILE A 65 -5.59 0.43 8.20
N ALA A 66 -6.58 0.92 8.94
CA ALA A 66 -6.34 1.76 10.11
C ALA A 66 -5.65 0.98 11.24
N ALA A 67 -5.97 -0.30 11.41
CA ALA A 67 -5.34 -1.14 12.43
C ALA A 67 -3.83 -1.32 12.16
N PHE A 68 -3.43 -1.55 10.91
CA PHE A 68 -2.02 -1.57 10.56
C PHE A 68 -1.36 -0.22 10.82
N GLY A 69 -2.09 0.87 10.57
CA GLY A 69 -1.58 2.21 10.84
C GLY A 69 -1.28 2.46 12.32
N LYS A 70 -2.15 1.98 13.20
CA LYS A 70 -1.95 2.11 14.65
C LYS A 70 -0.73 1.33 15.14
N LEU A 71 -0.37 0.25 14.46
CA LEU A 71 0.78 -0.58 14.81
C LEU A 71 2.05 -0.19 14.08
N ASN A 72 2.00 0.84 13.25
CA ASN A 72 3.13 1.19 12.38
C ASN A 72 4.42 1.49 13.14
N GLU A 73 4.33 2.20 14.27
CA GLU A 73 5.52 2.47 15.09
C GLU A 73 6.18 1.18 15.59
N GLU A 74 5.38 0.20 15.96
CA GLU A 74 5.91 -1.10 16.40
C GLU A 74 6.62 -1.82 15.27
N PHE A 75 6.08 -1.72 14.04
CA PHE A 75 6.76 -2.27 12.87
C PHE A 75 8.07 -1.55 12.58
N GLU A 76 8.08 -0.22 12.66
CA GLU A 76 9.30 0.56 12.44
C GLU A 76 10.37 0.24 13.47
N ASP A 77 10.00 0.04 14.73
CA ASP A 77 10.92 -0.34 15.79
C ASP A 77 11.59 -1.70 15.53
N ARG A 78 10.99 -2.51 14.66
CA ARG A 78 11.52 -3.83 14.27
C ARG A 78 12.08 -3.82 12.85
N ASP A 79 12.46 -2.65 12.36
CA ASP A 79 13.06 -2.48 11.03
C ASP A 79 12.17 -3.03 9.91
N THR A 80 10.86 -2.81 10.03
CA THR A 80 9.86 -3.35 9.12
C THR A 80 9.07 -2.23 8.45
N GLN A 81 8.97 -2.30 7.12
CA GLN A 81 8.15 -1.39 6.33
C GLN A 81 6.81 -2.04 5.99
N VAL A 82 5.73 -1.36 6.31
CA VAL A 82 4.38 -1.78 5.92
C VAL A 82 4.01 -1.13 4.60
N LEU A 83 3.43 -1.91 3.69
CA LEU A 83 2.89 -1.44 2.42
C LEU A 83 1.52 -2.06 2.22
N GLY A 84 0.51 -1.23 2.00
CA GLY A 84 -0.83 -1.71 1.67
C GLY A 84 -1.19 -1.33 0.24
N GLY A 85 -2.09 -2.06 -0.37
CA GLY A 85 -2.50 -1.69 -1.71
C GLY A 85 -3.58 -2.55 -2.32
N SER A 86 -4.00 -2.14 -3.50
CA SER A 86 -5.01 -2.82 -4.30
C SER A 86 -4.75 -2.56 -5.78
N THR A 87 -5.67 -3.01 -6.62
CA THR A 87 -5.62 -2.74 -8.06
C THR A 87 -6.28 -1.42 -8.45
N ASP A 88 -6.79 -0.66 -7.48
CA ASP A 88 -7.26 0.70 -7.74
C ASP A 88 -6.07 1.62 -8.02
N ASN A 89 -6.34 2.76 -8.67
CA ASN A 89 -5.28 3.71 -8.99
C ASN A 89 -4.95 4.62 -7.80
N GLU A 90 -3.84 5.33 -7.91
CA GLU A 90 -3.33 6.21 -6.86
C GLU A 90 -4.25 7.40 -6.56
N TYR A 91 -4.99 7.87 -7.54
CA TYR A 91 -5.95 8.95 -7.33
C TYR A 91 -7.17 8.48 -6.53
N SER A 92 -7.60 7.24 -6.75
CA SER A 92 -8.66 6.62 -5.96
C SER A 92 -8.22 6.48 -4.50
N HIS A 93 -6.99 6.00 -4.26
CA HIS A 93 -6.41 5.92 -2.92
C HIS A 93 -6.40 7.30 -2.25
N PHE A 94 -5.96 8.32 -2.97
CA PHE A 94 -5.94 9.69 -2.46
C PHE A 94 -7.33 10.15 -2.03
N ASN A 95 -8.31 10.02 -2.92
CA ASN A 95 -9.67 10.47 -2.63
C ASN A 95 -10.26 9.73 -1.43
N TRP A 96 -10.05 8.43 -1.35
CA TRP A 96 -10.56 7.64 -0.24
C TRP A 96 -9.95 8.07 1.10
N ARG A 97 -8.65 8.21 1.15
CA ARG A 97 -7.97 8.66 2.37
C ARG A 97 -8.32 10.10 2.73
N ALA A 98 -8.47 10.97 1.75
CA ALA A 98 -8.81 12.37 1.98
C ALA A 98 -10.24 12.56 2.50
N THR A 99 -11.15 11.66 2.16
CA THR A 99 -12.57 11.76 2.51
C THR A 99 -13.01 10.83 3.65
N HIS A 100 -12.15 9.89 4.06
CA HIS A 100 -12.46 8.96 5.14
C HIS A 100 -11.65 9.32 6.38
N GLU A 101 -12.35 9.72 7.44
CA GLU A 101 -11.73 10.21 8.67
C GLU A 101 -10.69 9.24 9.27
N ASP A 102 -11.01 7.96 9.27
CA ASP A 102 -10.13 6.94 9.85
C ASP A 102 -8.87 6.65 9.02
N LEU A 103 -8.83 7.09 7.78
CA LEU A 103 -7.74 6.82 6.85
C LEU A 103 -6.86 8.03 6.58
N LEU A 104 -7.22 9.20 7.08
CA LEU A 104 -6.51 10.45 6.79
C LEU A 104 -5.04 10.40 7.20
N ASP A 105 -4.76 9.73 8.30
CA ASP A 105 -3.41 9.68 8.91
C ASP A 105 -2.67 8.36 8.67
N VAL A 106 -3.13 7.52 7.75
CA VAL A 106 -2.45 6.23 7.48
C VAL A 106 -0.97 6.48 7.23
N PRO A 107 -0.06 5.94 8.06
CA PRO A 107 1.34 6.36 8.05
C PRO A 107 2.23 5.62 7.05
N TYR A 108 1.70 4.64 6.36
CA TYR A 108 2.46 3.86 5.37
C TYR A 108 1.94 4.10 3.96
N PRO A 109 2.77 3.87 2.93
CA PRO A 109 2.34 4.04 1.54
C PRO A 109 1.26 3.05 1.12
N MET A 110 0.37 3.49 0.24
CA MET A 110 -0.66 2.66 -0.36
C MET A 110 -0.40 2.57 -1.87
N PHE A 111 0.09 1.40 -2.31
CA PHE A 111 0.47 1.21 -3.71
C PHE A 111 -0.73 0.91 -4.60
N ALA A 112 -0.56 1.21 -5.89
CA ALA A 112 -1.58 1.02 -6.91
C ALA A 112 -1.08 0.02 -7.95
N ASP A 113 -1.58 -1.21 -7.90
CA ASP A 113 -1.23 -2.27 -8.84
C ASP A 113 -2.25 -2.31 -10.00
N VAL A 114 -2.39 -1.18 -10.68
CA VAL A 114 -3.42 -0.96 -11.70
C VAL A 114 -3.32 -1.96 -12.85
N ARG A 115 -2.11 -2.35 -13.21
CA ARG A 115 -1.88 -3.30 -14.30
C ARG A 115 -2.01 -4.75 -13.87
N HIS A 116 -2.21 -5.00 -12.58
CA HIS A 116 -2.32 -6.34 -11.99
C HIS A 116 -1.02 -7.15 -12.09
N ASP A 117 0.10 -6.52 -12.39
CA ASP A 117 1.38 -7.23 -12.56
C ASP A 117 1.83 -7.93 -11.27
N LEU A 118 1.71 -7.23 -10.13
CA LEU A 118 2.15 -7.80 -8.86
C LEU A 118 1.23 -8.90 -8.38
N ILE A 119 -0.10 -8.70 -8.42
CA ILE A 119 -1.03 -9.74 -7.97
C ILE A 119 -0.96 -10.99 -8.84
N ARG A 120 -0.67 -10.83 -10.12
CA ARG A 120 -0.47 -11.99 -11.02
C ARG A 120 0.82 -12.72 -10.70
N ALA A 121 1.91 -11.98 -10.45
CA ALA A 121 3.19 -12.59 -10.09
C ALA A 121 3.09 -13.37 -8.78
N LEU A 122 2.26 -12.90 -7.84
CA LEU A 122 2.03 -13.59 -6.56
C LEU A 122 1.02 -14.74 -6.67
N GLY A 123 0.22 -14.77 -7.72
CA GLY A 123 -0.82 -15.78 -7.89
C GLY A 123 -2.04 -15.54 -7.00
N VAL A 124 -2.31 -14.29 -6.62
CA VAL A 124 -3.43 -13.96 -5.72
C VAL A 124 -4.56 -13.20 -6.44
N GLU A 125 -4.47 -13.07 -7.75
CA GLU A 125 -5.54 -12.45 -8.52
C GLU A 125 -6.77 -13.36 -8.55
N ASN A 126 -7.93 -12.78 -8.19
CA ASN A 126 -9.20 -13.49 -8.34
C ASN A 126 -9.68 -13.32 -9.79
N ALA A 127 -9.65 -14.40 -10.55
CA ALA A 127 -10.01 -14.40 -11.96
C ALA A 127 -11.53 -14.59 -12.20
N ALA A 128 -12.31 -14.79 -11.15
CA ALA A 128 -13.75 -15.01 -11.26
C ALA A 128 -14.52 -13.73 -11.52
#